data_628dda1e52355eb6c501140f3ab4d7e2
#
_entry.id   628dda1e52355eb6c501140f3ab4d7e2
#
_cell.length_a   1.000
_cell.length_b   1.000
_cell.length_c   1.000
_cell.angle_alpha   90.00
_cell.angle_beta   90.00
_cell.angle_gamma   90.00
#
_symmetry.space_group_name_H-M   'P 1'
#
loop_
_entity.id
_entity.type
_entity.pdbx_description
1 polymer ?
#
loop_
_entity_poly.entity_id
_entity_poly.type
_entity_poly.pdbx_seq_one_letter_code
_entity_poly.pdbx_strand_id
1 'polypeptide(L)'
;MTDRETGTLWTHFDGVSLSGPLLGAQLKMLPMQITTWEEWQQLYPETTVLDWNTGFQSRYRPITPGASVGSDDDFNDTRLPVNALIIGVESNGQFKSFPHQLIDRDGYVVNDTVGGTPIAVFHAPVGGSGLAYSRVVDGQTLTFRIEAASINVYIDQETETLWNSTGLGIKGPLAGTQLDWVQSFNTEWYG
;
A
#
# COMPACT_ATOMS: atom_id res chain seq x y z
N MET A 1 -17.07 3.17 -9.45
CA MET A 1 -16.85 4.47 -10.11
C MET A 1 -17.38 4.41 -11.53
N THR A 2 -17.78 5.54 -12.13
CA THR A 2 -18.25 5.59 -13.53
C THR A 2 -17.40 6.59 -14.29
N ASP A 3 -16.84 6.18 -15.45
CA ASP A 3 -16.17 7.14 -16.32
C ASP A 3 -17.19 8.00 -17.08
N ARG A 4 -16.78 9.21 -17.45
CA ARG A 4 -17.68 10.18 -18.11
C ARG A 4 -17.77 10.02 -19.61
N GLU A 5 -16.81 9.37 -20.24
CA GLU A 5 -16.71 9.26 -21.69
C GLU A 5 -17.57 8.11 -22.21
N THR A 6 -17.51 6.98 -21.54
CA THR A 6 -18.23 5.77 -21.99
C THR A 6 -19.41 5.40 -21.09
N GLY A 7 -19.48 5.93 -19.86
CA GLY A 7 -20.44 5.52 -18.84
C GLY A 7 -20.19 4.13 -18.27
N THR A 8 -18.99 3.57 -18.48
CA THR A 8 -18.62 2.26 -17.93
C THR A 8 -18.51 2.34 -16.41
N LEU A 9 -19.03 1.35 -15.72
CA LEU A 9 -18.93 1.19 -14.28
C LEU A 9 -17.68 0.36 -13.92
N TRP A 10 -16.85 0.87 -13.02
CA TRP A 10 -15.58 0.28 -12.60
C TRP A 10 -15.57 -0.02 -11.11
N THR A 11 -14.91 -1.11 -10.70
CA THR A 11 -14.54 -1.28 -9.30
C THR A 11 -13.51 -0.22 -8.89
N HIS A 12 -13.43 0.09 -7.61
CA HIS A 12 -12.42 1.01 -7.10
C HIS A 12 -11.22 0.29 -6.47
N PHE A 13 -11.30 -1.03 -6.30
CA PHE A 13 -10.22 -1.82 -5.72
C PHE A 13 -9.21 -2.30 -6.77
N ASP A 14 -9.68 -2.94 -7.82
CA ASP A 14 -8.85 -3.59 -8.82
C ASP A 14 -8.99 -2.98 -10.22
N GLY A 15 -9.87 -1.97 -10.35
CA GLY A 15 -10.07 -1.28 -11.62
C GLY A 15 -10.73 -2.13 -12.70
N VAL A 16 -11.41 -3.22 -12.35
CA VAL A 16 -12.13 -4.05 -13.33
C VAL A 16 -13.44 -3.38 -13.71
N SER A 17 -13.79 -3.42 -15.00
CA SER A 17 -15.06 -2.93 -15.49
C SER A 17 -16.18 -3.93 -15.21
N LEU A 18 -17.25 -3.45 -14.53
CA LEU A 18 -18.40 -4.26 -14.13
C LEU A 18 -19.52 -4.27 -15.17
N SER A 19 -19.69 -3.16 -15.89
CA SER A 19 -20.73 -3.01 -16.92
C SER A 19 -20.42 -1.83 -17.83
N GLY A 20 -21.01 -1.82 -19.02
CA GLY A 20 -20.86 -0.74 -19.99
C GLY A 20 -20.02 -1.13 -21.20
N PRO A 21 -19.72 -0.18 -22.09
CA PRO A 21 -19.01 -0.43 -23.35
C PRO A 21 -17.62 -1.04 -23.20
N LEU A 22 -16.95 -0.84 -22.06
CA LEU A 22 -15.62 -1.38 -21.78
C LEU A 22 -15.66 -2.62 -20.87
N LEU A 23 -16.77 -3.34 -20.81
CA LEU A 23 -16.89 -4.57 -20.01
C LEU A 23 -15.75 -5.56 -20.32
N GLY A 24 -15.07 -6.04 -19.28
CA GLY A 24 -13.91 -6.93 -19.36
C GLY A 24 -12.56 -6.20 -19.45
N ALA A 25 -12.55 -4.88 -19.57
CA ALA A 25 -11.31 -4.11 -19.46
C ALA A 25 -10.87 -3.92 -17.99
N GLN A 26 -9.59 -3.72 -17.79
CA GLN A 26 -9.01 -3.43 -16.48
C GLN A 26 -8.12 -2.19 -16.54
N LEU A 27 -8.30 -1.28 -15.60
CA LEU A 27 -7.42 -0.12 -15.42
C LEU A 27 -6.07 -0.57 -14.85
N LYS A 28 -5.01 0.11 -15.27
CA LYS A 28 -3.69 -0.10 -14.65
C LYS A 28 -3.71 0.47 -13.23
N MET A 29 -3.53 -0.40 -12.25
CA MET A 29 -3.37 0.01 -10.86
C MET A 29 -1.98 0.59 -10.63
N LEU A 30 -1.90 1.62 -9.79
CA LEU A 30 -0.66 2.23 -9.36
C LEU A 30 -0.53 2.10 -7.85
N PRO A 31 0.68 1.89 -7.31
CA PRO A 31 0.89 1.90 -5.87
C PRO A 31 0.50 3.26 -5.30
N MET A 32 -0.24 3.23 -4.20
CA MET A 32 -0.66 4.43 -3.48
C MET A 32 -0.32 4.29 -2.01
N GLN A 33 0.34 5.31 -1.47
CA GLN A 33 0.77 5.36 -0.08
C GLN A 33 0.21 6.61 0.59
N ILE A 34 -0.23 6.46 1.83
CA ILE A 34 -0.54 7.59 2.71
C ILE A 34 0.72 7.88 3.52
N THR A 35 1.15 9.13 3.53
CA THR A 35 2.37 9.54 4.23
C THR A 35 2.21 10.92 4.83
N THR A 36 3.13 11.33 5.69
CA THR A 36 3.18 12.70 6.19
C THR A 36 3.75 13.64 5.12
N TRP A 37 3.42 14.92 5.23
CA TRP A 37 3.99 15.94 4.34
C TRP A 37 5.52 16.01 4.47
N GLU A 38 6.05 15.88 5.66
CA GLU A 38 7.49 15.87 5.92
C GLU A 38 8.19 14.72 5.19
N GLU A 39 7.67 13.49 5.33
CA GLU A 39 8.21 12.32 4.64
C GLU A 39 8.10 12.46 3.13
N TRP A 40 6.95 12.93 2.63
CA TRP A 40 6.76 13.16 1.20
C TRP A 40 7.77 14.14 0.61
N GLN A 41 8.04 15.27 1.32
CA GLN A 41 9.04 16.24 0.89
C GLN A 41 10.47 15.68 0.87
N GLN A 42 10.79 14.77 1.80
CA GLN A 42 12.10 14.12 1.80
C GLN A 42 12.27 13.16 0.61
N LEU A 43 11.21 12.44 0.25
CA LEU A 43 11.20 11.52 -0.90
C LEU A 43 11.15 12.26 -2.24
N TYR A 44 10.39 13.34 -2.30
CA TYR A 44 10.08 14.09 -3.53
C TYR A 44 10.20 15.61 -3.30
N PRO A 45 11.42 16.16 -3.18
CA PRO A 45 11.63 17.58 -2.83
C PRO A 45 11.08 18.56 -3.88
N GLU A 46 11.00 18.14 -5.14
CA GLU A 46 10.46 18.95 -6.25
C GLU A 46 8.93 18.91 -6.36
N THR A 47 8.25 18.32 -5.37
CA THR A 47 6.79 18.19 -5.42
C THR A 47 6.11 19.56 -5.32
N THR A 48 5.01 19.71 -6.05
CA THR A 48 4.17 20.90 -5.97
C THR A 48 2.87 20.58 -5.25
N VAL A 49 2.35 21.53 -4.49
CA VAL A 49 1.06 21.42 -3.78
C VAL A 49 0.01 22.21 -4.53
N LEU A 50 -1.16 21.59 -4.74
CA LEU A 50 -2.31 22.30 -5.26
C LEU A 50 -2.83 23.27 -4.19
N ASP A 51 -2.51 24.55 -4.35
CA ASP A 51 -3.06 25.65 -3.52
C ASP A 51 -4.35 26.16 -4.17
N TRP A 52 -5.44 25.47 -3.89
CA TRP A 52 -6.74 25.83 -4.43
C TRP A 52 -7.67 26.31 -3.33
N ASN A 53 -8.02 27.60 -3.41
CA ASN A 53 -9.09 28.14 -2.57
C ASN A 53 -10.46 27.64 -3.08
N THR A 54 -10.92 26.55 -2.50
CA THR A 54 -12.22 25.94 -2.87
C THR A 54 -13.43 26.67 -2.30
N GLY A 55 -13.27 27.62 -1.36
CA GLY A 55 -14.35 28.21 -0.59
C GLY A 55 -15.00 27.24 0.43
N PHE A 56 -14.48 26.01 0.58
CA PHE A 56 -15.03 24.98 1.45
C PHE A 56 -14.14 24.60 2.62
N GLN A 57 -13.08 25.35 2.92
CA GLN A 57 -12.09 25.02 3.96
C GLN A 57 -12.71 24.72 5.32
N SER A 58 -13.83 25.37 5.67
CA SER A 58 -14.56 25.12 6.92
C SER A 58 -15.23 23.75 6.99
N ARG A 59 -15.34 23.02 5.87
CA ARG A 59 -15.95 21.69 5.79
C ARG A 59 -14.93 20.56 5.86
N TYR A 60 -13.65 20.86 5.74
CA TYR A 60 -12.59 19.87 5.88
C TYR A 60 -12.43 19.47 7.36
N ARG A 61 -12.39 18.18 7.59
CA ARG A 61 -12.18 17.61 8.93
C ARG A 61 -10.96 16.68 8.86
N PRO A 62 -10.21 16.55 9.96
CA PRO A 62 -9.16 15.53 10.04
C PRO A 62 -9.75 14.15 9.73
N ILE A 63 -9.04 13.35 8.95
CA ILE A 63 -9.35 11.94 8.75
C ILE A 63 -8.94 11.22 10.02
N THR A 64 -9.84 10.47 10.62
CA THR A 64 -9.55 9.59 11.75
C THR A 64 -9.57 8.16 11.25
N PRO A 65 -8.41 7.53 11.07
CA PRO A 65 -8.34 6.11 10.67
C PRO A 65 -9.11 5.23 11.67
N GLY A 66 -9.84 4.26 11.16
CA GLY A 66 -10.65 3.37 12.00
C GLY A 66 -11.91 4.01 12.61
N ALA A 67 -12.28 5.22 12.18
CA ALA A 67 -13.61 5.74 12.47
C ALA A 67 -14.66 4.89 11.74
N SER A 68 -15.81 4.68 12.39
CA SER A 68 -16.89 3.82 11.90
C SER A 68 -17.18 4.05 10.41
N VAL A 69 -16.99 3.03 9.62
CA VAL A 69 -17.41 2.92 8.23
C VAL A 69 -18.86 2.43 8.21
N GLY A 70 -19.56 2.69 7.12
CA GLY A 70 -20.95 2.31 6.99
C GLY A 70 -21.19 0.86 7.44
N SER A 71 -22.26 0.63 8.19
CA SER A 71 -22.64 -0.70 8.62
C SER A 71 -23.25 -1.44 7.44
N ASP A 72 -22.61 -2.51 7.00
CA ASP A 72 -23.30 -3.58 6.30
C ASP A 72 -23.66 -4.64 7.35
N ASP A 73 -24.95 -4.78 7.61
CA ASP A 73 -25.44 -5.73 8.63
C ASP A 73 -25.15 -7.18 8.26
N ASP A 74 -24.71 -7.44 7.01
CA ASP A 74 -24.34 -8.77 6.53
C ASP A 74 -22.85 -9.12 6.75
N PHE A 75 -22.00 -8.14 7.15
CA PHE A 75 -20.60 -8.42 7.45
C PHE A 75 -20.47 -9.09 8.82
N ASN A 76 -20.14 -10.37 8.83
CA ASN A 76 -20.07 -11.18 10.05
C ASN A 76 -18.71 -11.85 10.28
N ASP A 77 -17.66 -11.43 9.60
CA ASP A 77 -16.30 -11.93 9.83
C ASP A 77 -15.70 -11.30 11.09
N THR A 78 -15.54 -12.13 12.11
CA THR A 78 -15.10 -11.72 13.46
C THR A 78 -13.61 -11.98 13.72
N ARG A 79 -12.83 -12.35 12.70
CA ARG A 79 -11.37 -12.60 12.86
C ARG A 79 -10.62 -11.33 13.27
N LEU A 80 -11.08 -10.17 12.82
CA LEU A 80 -10.56 -8.85 13.19
C LEU A 80 -11.73 -7.91 13.52
N PRO A 81 -11.48 -6.81 14.26
CA PRO A 81 -12.43 -5.71 14.35
C PRO A 81 -12.76 -5.16 12.97
N VAL A 82 -14.00 -4.79 12.70
CA VAL A 82 -14.46 -4.30 11.38
C VAL A 82 -13.65 -3.10 10.87
N ASN A 83 -13.17 -2.26 11.77
CA ASN A 83 -12.35 -1.07 11.50
C ASN A 83 -10.85 -1.31 11.67
N ALA A 84 -10.40 -2.57 11.77
CA ALA A 84 -8.97 -2.87 11.82
C ALA A 84 -8.32 -2.49 10.48
N LEU A 85 -7.28 -1.67 10.54
CA LEU A 85 -6.51 -1.32 9.36
C LEU A 85 -5.68 -2.52 8.90
N ILE A 86 -5.74 -2.79 7.62
CA ILE A 86 -5.02 -3.90 6.98
C ILE A 86 -4.34 -3.45 5.70
N ILE A 87 -3.32 -4.19 5.30
CA ILE A 87 -2.79 -4.20 3.95
C ILE A 87 -3.28 -5.49 3.30
N GLY A 88 -4.21 -5.35 2.35
CA GLY A 88 -4.64 -6.46 1.51
C GLY A 88 -3.64 -6.66 0.37
N VAL A 89 -3.22 -7.88 0.11
CA VAL A 89 -2.29 -8.22 -0.98
C VAL A 89 -2.94 -9.27 -1.87
N GLU A 90 -2.86 -9.05 -3.17
CA GLU A 90 -3.28 -10.01 -4.19
C GLU A 90 -2.09 -10.44 -5.04
N SER A 91 -1.94 -11.75 -5.25
CA SER A 91 -1.00 -12.29 -6.23
C SER A 91 -1.50 -13.64 -6.76
N ASN A 92 -1.51 -13.78 -8.08
CA ASN A 92 -1.92 -15.00 -8.78
C ASN A 92 -3.29 -15.54 -8.33
N GLY A 93 -4.26 -14.63 -8.10
CA GLY A 93 -5.62 -14.97 -7.66
C GLY A 93 -5.72 -15.42 -6.21
N GLN A 94 -4.67 -15.25 -5.41
CA GLN A 94 -4.68 -15.49 -3.98
C GLN A 94 -4.62 -14.17 -3.22
N PHE A 95 -5.41 -14.08 -2.16
CA PHE A 95 -5.58 -12.88 -1.35
C PHE A 95 -5.12 -13.14 0.07
N LYS A 96 -4.36 -12.21 0.66
CA LYS A 96 -3.92 -12.27 2.05
C LYS A 96 -3.96 -10.90 2.70
N SER A 97 -4.46 -10.83 3.93
CA SER A 97 -4.53 -9.60 4.73
C SER A 97 -3.40 -9.57 5.75
N PHE A 98 -2.78 -8.41 5.88
CA PHE A 98 -1.72 -8.12 6.85
C PHE A 98 -2.19 -6.98 7.76
N PRO A 99 -2.69 -7.29 8.98
CA PRO A 99 -3.14 -6.26 9.92
C PRO A 99 -1.98 -5.38 10.38
N HIS A 100 -2.16 -4.05 10.34
CA HIS A 100 -1.14 -3.08 10.73
C HIS A 100 -0.56 -3.36 12.11
N GLN A 101 -1.43 -3.63 13.11
CA GLN A 101 -0.99 -3.91 14.49
C GLN A 101 -0.06 -5.12 14.60
N LEU A 102 -0.22 -6.13 13.73
CA LEU A 102 0.66 -7.30 13.73
C LEU A 102 1.99 -6.97 13.06
N ILE A 103 1.97 -6.20 11.97
CA ILE A 103 3.19 -5.76 11.28
C ILE A 103 4.02 -4.86 12.21
N ASP A 104 3.38 -3.92 12.91
CA ASP A 104 4.05 -3.04 13.88
C ASP A 104 4.77 -3.83 14.98
N ARG A 105 4.08 -4.82 15.53
CA ARG A 105 4.65 -5.71 16.55
C ARG A 105 5.83 -6.51 16.03
N ASP A 106 5.78 -6.94 14.77
CA ASP A 106 6.76 -7.82 14.15
C ASP A 106 7.92 -7.04 13.48
N GLY A 107 7.99 -5.70 13.66
CA GLY A 107 9.12 -4.86 13.25
C GLY A 107 8.93 -4.17 11.89
N TYR A 108 7.70 -3.80 11.54
CA TYR A 108 7.34 -2.98 10.37
C TYR A 108 7.61 -3.59 9.00
N VAL A 109 8.03 -4.85 8.96
CA VAL A 109 8.21 -5.58 7.70
C VAL A 109 7.82 -7.05 7.88
N VAL A 110 7.10 -7.58 6.90
CA VAL A 110 6.75 -9.00 6.86
C VAL A 110 7.29 -9.60 5.57
N ASN A 111 8.11 -10.65 5.70
CA ASN A 111 8.54 -11.48 4.58
C ASN A 111 7.62 -12.70 4.50
N ASP A 112 6.93 -12.86 3.37
CA ASP A 112 5.91 -13.90 3.21
C ASP A 112 5.87 -14.43 1.76
N THR A 113 4.87 -15.25 1.46
CA THR A 113 4.56 -15.74 0.12
C THR A 113 3.05 -15.68 -0.09
N VAL A 114 2.60 -15.07 -1.19
CA VAL A 114 1.20 -15.01 -1.60
C VAL A 114 1.10 -15.50 -3.03
N GLY A 115 0.23 -16.45 -3.32
CA GLY A 115 0.06 -17.02 -4.66
C GLY A 115 1.35 -17.60 -5.26
N GLY A 116 2.26 -18.10 -4.44
CA GLY A 116 3.57 -18.58 -4.87
C GLY A 116 4.61 -17.47 -5.12
N THR A 117 4.24 -16.21 -5.00
CA THR A 117 5.15 -15.05 -5.13
C THR A 117 5.77 -14.71 -3.77
N PRO A 118 7.11 -14.76 -3.62
CA PRO A 118 7.78 -14.23 -2.43
C PRO A 118 7.58 -12.72 -2.34
N ILE A 119 7.01 -12.24 -1.23
CA ILE A 119 6.71 -10.82 -1.03
C ILE A 119 7.32 -10.27 0.26
N ALA A 120 7.59 -8.98 0.27
CA ALA A 120 7.81 -8.20 1.48
C ALA A 120 6.70 -7.14 1.60
N VAL A 121 6.06 -7.07 2.75
CA VAL A 121 5.12 -5.99 3.09
C VAL A 121 5.87 -4.98 3.93
N PHE A 122 6.10 -3.79 3.37
CA PHE A 122 6.71 -2.66 4.07
C PHE A 122 5.60 -1.82 4.68
N HIS A 123 5.63 -1.65 6.00
CA HIS A 123 4.70 -0.78 6.71
C HIS A 123 5.44 0.43 7.24
N ALA A 124 5.03 1.62 6.81
CA ALA A 124 5.60 2.87 7.28
C ALA A 124 5.04 3.20 8.67
N PRO A 125 5.85 3.18 9.74
CA PRO A 125 5.37 3.51 11.09
C PRO A 125 4.89 4.96 11.21
N VAL A 126 5.41 5.84 10.36
CA VAL A 126 4.92 7.21 10.20
C VAL A 126 4.08 7.26 8.93
N GLY A 127 2.84 7.75 9.03
CA GLY A 127 1.87 7.75 7.92
C GLY A 127 0.87 6.59 7.98
N GLY A 128 1.24 5.45 8.56
CA GLY A 128 0.31 4.35 8.85
C GLY A 128 -0.23 3.64 7.61
N SER A 129 0.58 3.52 6.57
CA SER A 129 0.24 2.74 5.38
C SER A 129 1.39 1.85 4.95
N GLY A 130 1.12 0.90 4.06
CA GLY A 130 2.16 0.01 3.57
C GLY A 130 1.91 -0.46 2.14
N LEU A 131 2.98 -1.00 1.56
CA LEU A 131 3.00 -1.55 0.21
C LEU A 131 3.66 -2.93 0.23
N ALA A 132 3.22 -3.80 -0.67
CA ALA A 132 3.83 -5.09 -0.89
C ALA A 132 4.73 -5.05 -2.14
N TYR A 133 5.89 -5.69 -2.04
CA TYR A 133 6.86 -5.80 -3.11
C TYR A 133 7.29 -7.24 -3.32
N SER A 134 7.65 -7.60 -4.54
CA SER A 134 8.38 -8.84 -4.80
C SER A 134 9.73 -8.80 -4.09
N ARG A 135 10.08 -9.90 -3.43
CA ARG A 135 11.40 -10.08 -2.83
C ARG A 135 12.46 -10.61 -3.81
N VAL A 136 12.06 -10.91 -5.04
CA VAL A 136 12.98 -11.47 -6.04
C VAL A 136 13.61 -10.35 -6.84
N VAL A 137 14.93 -10.22 -6.71
CA VAL A 137 15.77 -9.27 -7.46
C VAL A 137 16.88 -10.04 -8.13
N ASP A 138 17.01 -9.95 -9.45
CA ASP A 138 18.01 -10.66 -10.25
C ASP A 138 18.10 -12.18 -9.97
N GLY A 139 16.94 -12.80 -9.70
CA GLY A 139 16.80 -14.22 -9.40
C GLY A 139 17.15 -14.61 -7.96
N GLN A 140 17.55 -13.68 -7.12
CA GLN A 140 17.79 -13.89 -5.69
C GLN A 140 16.56 -13.44 -4.89
N THR A 141 16.14 -14.24 -3.89
CA THR A 141 15.10 -13.86 -2.94
C THR A 141 15.71 -13.15 -1.75
N LEU A 142 15.34 -11.89 -1.56
CA LEU A 142 15.83 -11.05 -0.47
C LEU A 142 14.98 -11.23 0.80
N THR A 143 15.60 -10.99 1.97
CA THR A 143 14.95 -11.00 3.27
C THR A 143 15.11 -9.64 3.93
N PHE A 144 14.00 -8.96 4.14
CA PHE A 144 13.98 -7.59 4.63
C PHE A 144 13.75 -7.49 6.14
N ARG A 145 14.33 -6.48 6.74
CA ARG A 145 14.02 -6.00 8.09
C ARG A 145 14.06 -4.48 8.11
N ILE A 146 13.48 -3.84 9.12
CA ILE A 146 13.61 -2.40 9.28
C ILE A 146 15.06 -2.04 9.67
N GLU A 147 15.56 -0.91 9.18
CA GLU A 147 16.82 -0.34 9.65
C GLU A 147 16.58 0.42 10.95
N ALA A 148 17.19 -0.07 12.04
CA ALA A 148 16.92 0.43 13.37
C ALA A 148 17.30 1.91 13.59
N ALA A 149 18.20 2.43 12.77
CA ALA A 149 18.70 3.81 12.89
C ALA A 149 17.86 4.83 12.09
N SER A 150 16.88 4.38 11.30
CA SER A 150 16.16 5.25 10.36
C SER A 150 14.68 4.86 10.26
N ILE A 151 13.80 5.85 10.30
CA ILE A 151 12.38 5.65 10.12
C ILE A 151 12.11 5.40 8.62
N ASN A 152 11.23 4.42 8.31
CA ASN A 152 10.82 4.05 6.94
C ASN A 152 11.99 3.66 6.00
N VAL A 153 13.10 3.17 6.59
CA VAL A 153 14.21 2.58 5.84
C VAL A 153 14.29 1.10 6.19
N TYR A 154 14.41 0.30 5.16
CA TYR A 154 14.51 -1.17 5.26
C TYR A 154 15.88 -1.61 4.76
N ILE A 155 16.34 -2.76 5.19
CA ILE A 155 17.60 -3.35 4.75
C ILE A 155 17.38 -4.81 4.39
N ASP A 156 17.91 -5.27 3.26
CA ASP A 156 17.95 -6.69 2.97
C ASP A 156 19.19 -7.35 3.61
N GLN A 157 19.05 -8.61 3.99
CA GLN A 157 20.10 -9.36 4.67
C GLN A 157 21.19 -9.89 3.70
N GLU A 158 20.83 -10.08 2.45
CA GLU A 158 21.67 -10.74 1.45
C GLU A 158 22.72 -9.79 0.86
N THR A 159 22.36 -8.52 0.66
CA THR A 159 23.25 -7.52 0.04
C THR A 159 23.56 -6.33 0.95
N GLU A 160 22.83 -6.23 2.09
CA GLU A 160 22.89 -5.07 3.00
C GLU A 160 22.52 -3.75 2.32
N THR A 161 21.74 -3.81 1.24
CA THR A 161 21.21 -2.62 0.58
C THR A 161 20.13 -1.98 1.44
N LEU A 162 20.19 -0.66 1.55
CA LEU A 162 19.13 0.13 2.19
C LEU A 162 18.06 0.50 1.16
N TRP A 163 16.80 0.38 1.57
CA TRP A 163 15.61 0.61 0.75
C TRP A 163 14.68 1.59 1.43
N ASN A 164 14.05 2.47 0.67
CA ASN A 164 13.02 3.35 1.20
C ASN A 164 11.63 2.67 1.17
N SER A 165 10.62 3.35 1.73
CA SER A 165 9.23 2.85 1.78
C SER A 165 8.58 2.66 0.40
N THR A 166 9.12 3.29 -0.66
CA THR A 166 8.63 3.11 -2.03
C THR A 166 9.30 1.96 -2.77
N GLY A 167 10.13 1.17 -2.09
CA GLY A 167 10.84 0.02 -2.66
C GLY A 167 12.04 0.38 -3.53
N LEU A 168 12.56 1.61 -3.43
CA LEU A 168 13.78 2.02 -4.13
C LEU A 168 15.00 1.74 -3.25
N GLY A 169 16.00 1.05 -3.80
CA GLY A 169 17.32 0.90 -3.21
C GLY A 169 18.05 2.24 -3.16
N ILE A 170 18.34 2.73 -1.94
CA ILE A 170 18.92 4.07 -1.74
C ILE A 170 20.41 4.05 -1.44
N LYS A 171 20.93 2.92 -0.96
CA LYS A 171 22.37 2.77 -0.66
C LYS A 171 22.75 1.28 -0.62
N GLY A 172 23.88 0.92 -1.13
CA GLY A 172 24.41 -0.45 -1.15
C GLY A 172 24.57 -1.01 -2.56
N PRO A 173 24.82 -2.31 -2.69
CA PRO A 173 25.05 -2.94 -4.00
C PRO A 173 23.90 -2.83 -4.98
N LEU A 174 22.65 -2.79 -4.48
CA LEU A 174 21.44 -2.66 -5.30
C LEU A 174 20.87 -1.23 -5.30
N ALA A 175 21.70 -0.21 -5.00
CA ALA A 175 21.26 1.18 -5.07
C ALA A 175 20.78 1.56 -6.49
N GLY A 176 19.63 2.19 -6.59
CA GLY A 176 18.97 2.54 -7.85
C GLY A 176 18.03 1.45 -8.39
N THR A 177 18.02 0.26 -7.80
CA THR A 177 17.05 -0.80 -8.14
C THR A 177 15.69 -0.48 -7.55
N GLN A 178 14.63 -0.66 -8.33
CA GLN A 178 13.25 -0.55 -7.87
C GLN A 178 12.65 -1.95 -7.70
N LEU A 179 12.15 -2.26 -6.52
CA LEU A 179 11.39 -3.49 -6.29
C LEU A 179 10.09 -3.47 -7.09
N ASP A 180 9.71 -4.61 -7.66
CA ASP A 180 8.43 -4.78 -8.33
C ASP A 180 7.29 -4.73 -7.31
N TRP A 181 6.37 -3.77 -7.50
CA TRP A 181 5.17 -3.67 -6.67
C TRP A 181 4.24 -4.87 -6.91
N VAL A 182 3.80 -5.48 -5.81
CA VAL A 182 2.73 -6.49 -5.80
C VAL A 182 1.43 -5.79 -5.43
N GLN A 183 0.36 -6.10 -6.14
CA GLN A 183 -0.93 -5.45 -5.96
C GLN A 183 -1.35 -5.49 -4.49
N SER A 184 -1.48 -4.32 -3.90
CA SER A 184 -1.76 -4.16 -2.47
C SER A 184 -2.58 -2.90 -2.19
N PHE A 185 -3.41 -2.97 -1.15
CA PHE A 185 -4.34 -1.92 -0.76
C PHE A 185 -4.26 -1.69 0.74
N ASN A 186 -4.29 -0.40 1.14
CA ASN A 186 -4.52 -0.03 2.52
C ASN A 186 -6.02 0.20 2.70
N THR A 187 -6.65 -0.58 3.55
CA THR A 187 -8.09 -0.52 3.79
C THR A 187 -8.43 -0.94 5.22
N GLU A 188 -9.69 -0.86 5.58
CA GLU A 188 -10.22 -1.47 6.80
C GLU A 188 -10.62 -2.91 6.52
N TRP A 189 -10.73 -3.74 7.60
CA TRP A 189 -11.09 -5.16 7.46
C TRP A 189 -12.44 -5.37 6.78
N TYR A 190 -13.34 -4.43 6.98
CA TYR A 190 -14.65 -4.39 6.33
C TYR A 190 -14.59 -4.00 4.84
N GLY A 191 -13.59 -3.24 4.41
CA GLY A 191 -13.46 -2.64 3.08
C GLY A 191 -13.19 -3.60 1.91
#